data_da985a46f3d78e15bc1158d0604c90b2
#
_entry.id   da985a46f3d78e15bc1158d0604c90b2
#
_cell.length_a   1.000
_cell.length_b   1.000
_cell.length_c   1.000
_cell.angle_alpha   90.00
_cell.angle_beta   90.00
_cell.angle_gamma   90.00
#
_symmetry.space_group_name_H-M   'P 1'
#
loop_
_entity.id
_entity.type
_entity.pdbx_description
1 polymer ?
#
loop_
_entity_poly.entity_id
_entity_poly.type
_entity_poly.pdbx_seq_one_letter_code
_entity_poly.pdbx_strand_id
1 'polypeptide(L)'
;MNYVMVTGPMGAGKSTLIRSLPEKGVFAPPPDVPEMFLDNACSCRGLQFYEIDEPTALGRHWAGWLGAANAFLLVADAGASPAAVEPLLARLGSACPGTPCLLVANRWPGSRHDAWQLPGVAAVEPLSPGAVLDEERALVQPEEVERILARLQQLLEAA
;
A
#
# COMPACT_ATOMS: atom_id res chain seq x y z
N MET A 1 -16.67 7.01 -2.71
CA MET A 1 -15.52 7.13 -1.79
C MET A 1 -14.61 5.94 -2.04
N ASN A 2 -13.34 6.18 -2.31
CA ASN A 2 -12.39 5.13 -2.64
C ASN A 2 -11.51 4.77 -1.45
N TYR A 3 -11.46 3.49 -1.15
CA TYR A 3 -10.64 2.93 -0.07
C TYR A 3 -9.38 2.30 -0.63
N VAL A 4 -8.24 2.66 -0.06
CA VAL A 4 -6.92 2.11 -0.42
C VAL A 4 -6.37 1.38 0.81
N MET A 5 -6.26 0.07 0.70
CA MET A 5 -5.67 -0.74 1.75
C MET A 5 -4.17 -0.81 1.58
N VAL A 6 -3.44 -0.34 2.59
CA VAL A 6 -1.97 -0.39 2.63
C VAL A 6 -1.55 -1.62 3.41
N THR A 7 -0.82 -2.53 2.76
CA THR A 7 -0.38 -3.78 3.38
C THR A 7 1.03 -4.14 2.92
N GLY A 8 1.60 -5.16 3.49
CA GLY A 8 2.93 -5.64 3.18
C GLY A 8 3.62 -6.23 4.40
N PRO A 9 4.84 -6.77 4.23
CA PRO A 9 5.62 -7.32 5.33
C PRO A 9 5.92 -6.30 6.44
N MET A 10 6.12 -6.79 7.65
CA MET A 10 6.53 -5.96 8.78
C MET A 10 7.86 -5.28 8.47
N GLY A 11 7.95 -3.98 8.79
CA GLY A 11 9.17 -3.20 8.55
C GLY A 11 9.37 -2.74 7.12
N ALA A 12 8.42 -2.98 6.21
CA ALA A 12 8.54 -2.54 4.81
C ALA A 12 8.37 -1.04 4.60
N GLY A 13 7.78 -0.32 5.57
CA GLY A 13 7.60 1.13 5.49
C GLY A 13 6.16 1.59 5.30
N LYS A 14 5.17 0.75 5.59
CA LYS A 14 3.74 1.07 5.46
C LYS A 14 3.34 2.31 6.26
N SER A 15 3.64 2.32 7.54
CA SER A 15 3.32 3.45 8.44
C SER A 15 4.04 4.73 8.01
N THR A 16 5.29 4.62 7.57
CA THR A 16 6.06 5.73 7.05
C THR A 16 5.39 6.35 5.83
N LEU A 17 4.91 5.53 4.91
CA LEU A 17 4.20 6.01 3.72
C LEU A 17 2.92 6.75 4.09
N ILE A 18 2.11 6.18 4.97
CA ILE A 18 0.86 6.84 5.42
C ILE A 18 1.15 8.16 6.12
N ARG A 19 2.17 8.22 6.99
CA ARG A 19 2.58 9.48 7.64
C ARG A 19 3.04 10.54 6.65
N SER A 20 3.56 10.11 5.49
CA SER A 20 4.08 11.00 4.46
C SER A 20 3.01 11.58 3.54
N LEU A 21 1.76 11.11 3.63
CA LEU A 21 0.68 11.61 2.78
C LEU A 21 0.40 13.08 3.09
N PRO A 22 0.22 13.93 2.05
CA PRO A 22 -0.05 15.34 2.26
C PRO A 22 -1.52 15.58 2.63
N GLU A 23 -1.78 16.74 3.25
CA GLU A 23 -3.16 17.22 3.48
C GLU A 23 -4.06 16.17 4.15
N LYS A 24 -3.54 15.48 5.16
CA LYS A 24 -4.27 14.39 5.82
C LYS A 24 -5.52 14.91 6.53
N GLY A 25 -6.64 14.27 6.24
CA GLY A 25 -7.92 14.49 6.89
C GLY A 25 -8.35 13.32 7.77
N VAL A 26 -9.55 13.45 8.31
CA VAL A 26 -10.16 12.41 9.14
C VAL A 26 -10.58 11.23 8.28
N PHE A 27 -10.18 10.03 8.67
CA PHE A 27 -10.57 8.79 8.01
C PHE A 27 -12.05 8.49 8.24
N ALA A 28 -12.75 8.17 7.16
CA ALA A 28 -14.14 7.70 7.21
C ALA A 28 -14.13 6.18 6.99
N PRO A 29 -14.30 5.36 8.04
CA PRO A 29 -14.20 3.91 7.91
C PRO A 29 -15.25 3.34 6.96
N PRO A 30 -14.92 2.23 6.24
CA PRO A 30 -15.92 1.53 5.46
C PRO A 30 -17.06 1.01 6.37
N PRO A 31 -18.28 0.90 5.85
CA PRO A 31 -19.36 0.28 6.61
C PRO A 31 -18.96 -1.14 7.08
N ASP A 32 -19.37 -1.50 8.27
CA ASP A 32 -19.16 -2.83 8.87
C ASP A 32 -17.72 -3.21 9.22
N VAL A 33 -16.78 -2.26 9.15
CA VAL A 33 -15.40 -2.47 9.57
C VAL A 33 -15.21 -1.91 10.98
N PRO A 34 -14.82 -2.74 11.99
CA PRO A 34 -14.60 -2.26 13.34
C PRO A 34 -13.38 -1.31 13.41
N GLU A 35 -13.59 -0.09 13.91
CA GLU A 35 -12.56 0.95 14.01
C GLU A 35 -11.32 0.54 14.82
N MET A 36 -11.50 -0.35 15.80
CA MET A 36 -10.41 -0.79 16.68
C MET A 36 -9.23 -1.44 15.95
N PHE A 37 -9.42 -1.85 14.71
CA PHE A 37 -8.38 -2.51 13.92
C PHE A 37 -7.69 -1.58 12.92
N LEU A 38 -8.13 -0.32 12.86
CA LEU A 38 -7.59 0.65 11.90
C LEU A 38 -6.47 1.49 12.53
N ASP A 39 -5.35 0.85 12.81
CA ASP A 39 -4.12 1.56 13.13
C ASP A 39 -3.69 2.34 11.88
N ASN A 40 -3.24 3.57 12.04
CA ASN A 40 -2.79 4.39 10.93
C ASN A 40 -3.78 4.46 9.76
N ALA A 41 -4.83 5.23 9.93
CA ALA A 41 -5.79 5.51 8.87
C ALA A 41 -5.95 7.02 8.70
N CYS A 42 -6.07 7.45 7.45
CA CYS A 42 -6.30 8.87 7.15
C CYS A 42 -6.99 9.05 5.80
N SER A 43 -7.59 10.22 5.62
CA SER A 43 -8.05 10.69 4.33
C SER A 43 -6.97 11.53 3.65
N CYS A 44 -6.83 11.38 2.34
CA CYS A 44 -5.92 12.19 1.53
C CYS A 44 -6.50 12.33 0.12
N ARG A 45 -6.77 13.56 -0.32
CA ARG A 45 -7.25 13.86 -1.68
C ARG A 45 -8.44 13.00 -2.13
N GLY A 46 -9.40 12.82 -1.26
CA GLY A 46 -10.61 12.01 -1.56
C GLY A 46 -10.40 10.50 -1.47
N LEU A 47 -9.19 10.03 -1.21
CA LEU A 47 -8.90 8.63 -0.96
C LEU A 47 -8.86 8.37 0.54
N GLN A 48 -9.35 7.20 0.94
CA GLN A 48 -9.32 6.75 2.33
C GLN A 48 -8.25 5.66 2.47
N PHE A 49 -7.17 5.97 3.18
CA PHE A 49 -6.05 5.04 3.40
C PHE A 49 -6.17 4.37 4.75
N TYR A 50 -5.97 3.07 4.80
CA TYR A 50 -5.89 2.31 6.04
C TYR A 50 -4.83 1.21 5.93
N GLU A 51 -4.13 0.97 7.03
CA GLU A 51 -3.06 -0.02 7.12
C GLU A 51 -3.58 -1.33 7.70
N ILE A 52 -3.24 -2.44 7.03
CA ILE A 52 -3.45 -3.79 7.55
C ILE A 52 -2.14 -4.55 7.42
N ASP A 53 -1.64 -5.11 8.51
CA ASP A 53 -0.44 -5.92 8.51
C ASP A 53 -0.63 -7.22 7.71
N GLU A 54 0.45 -7.69 7.09
CA GLU A 54 0.45 -8.92 6.31
C GLU A 54 -0.13 -10.13 7.07
N PRO A 55 0.28 -10.44 8.32
CA PRO A 55 -0.30 -11.58 9.04
C PRO A 55 -1.81 -11.47 9.21
N THR A 56 -2.32 -10.25 9.40
CA THR A 56 -3.74 -9.98 9.51
C THR A 56 -4.43 -10.13 8.16
N ALA A 57 -3.84 -9.60 7.08
CA ALA A 57 -4.39 -9.70 5.73
C ALA A 57 -4.46 -11.16 5.24
N LEU A 58 -3.59 -12.04 5.72
CA LEU A 58 -3.60 -13.46 5.43
C LEU A 58 -4.61 -14.23 6.31
N GLY A 59 -5.11 -13.64 7.39
CA GLY A 59 -6.05 -14.26 8.31
C GLY A 59 -7.47 -14.36 7.76
N ARG A 60 -8.24 -15.34 8.26
CA ARG A 60 -9.63 -15.58 7.80
C ARG A 60 -10.59 -14.47 8.16
N HIS A 61 -10.34 -13.75 9.23
CA HIS A 61 -11.22 -12.69 9.74
C HIS A 61 -11.23 -11.43 8.88
N TRP A 62 -10.30 -11.30 7.95
CA TRP A 62 -10.08 -10.08 7.19
C TRP A 62 -10.61 -10.14 5.75
N ALA A 63 -11.24 -11.24 5.36
CA ALA A 63 -11.78 -11.37 4.01
C ALA A 63 -12.79 -10.26 3.66
N GLY A 64 -13.64 -9.88 4.61
CA GLY A 64 -14.60 -8.77 4.41
C GLY A 64 -13.94 -7.40 4.29
N TRP A 65 -12.79 -7.20 4.91
CA TRP A 65 -12.05 -5.94 4.84
C TRP A 65 -11.31 -5.79 3.53
N LEU A 66 -10.77 -6.90 3.02
CA LEU A 66 -10.16 -6.90 1.71
C LEU A 66 -11.18 -6.48 0.64
N GLY A 67 -12.42 -6.93 0.76
CA GLY A 67 -13.51 -6.60 -0.16
C GLY A 67 -13.94 -5.12 -0.11
N ALA A 68 -13.64 -4.40 0.95
CA ALA A 68 -13.94 -2.97 1.04
C ALA A 68 -12.96 -2.11 0.22
N ALA A 69 -11.77 -2.62 -0.09
CA ALA A 69 -10.75 -1.87 -0.80
C ALA A 69 -11.06 -1.73 -2.30
N ASN A 70 -10.89 -0.52 -2.82
CA ASN A 70 -10.95 -0.24 -4.26
C ASN A 70 -9.59 -0.41 -4.93
N ALA A 71 -8.51 -0.32 -4.16
CA ALA A 71 -7.15 -0.62 -4.59
C ALA A 71 -6.32 -1.13 -3.41
N PHE A 72 -5.30 -1.92 -3.72
CA PHE A 72 -4.28 -2.32 -2.76
C PHE A 72 -2.99 -1.55 -3.02
N LEU A 73 -2.37 -1.09 -1.95
CA LEU A 73 -1.04 -0.50 -1.96
C LEU A 73 -0.13 -1.45 -1.18
N LEU A 74 0.61 -2.27 -1.90
CA LEU A 74 1.52 -3.26 -1.31
C LEU A 74 2.91 -2.64 -1.17
N VAL A 75 3.34 -2.43 0.06
CA VAL A 75 4.68 -1.90 0.34
C VAL A 75 5.63 -3.05 0.63
N ALA A 76 6.72 -3.11 -0.12
CA ALA A 76 7.74 -4.14 0.02
C ALA A 76 9.13 -3.50 0.12
N ASP A 77 10.05 -4.18 0.80
CA ASP A 77 11.46 -3.79 0.82
C ASP A 77 12.15 -4.34 -0.43
N ALA A 78 12.61 -3.45 -1.30
CA ALA A 78 13.29 -3.84 -2.54
C ALA A 78 14.64 -4.51 -2.30
N GLY A 79 15.20 -4.39 -1.09
CA GLY A 79 16.39 -5.14 -0.67
C GLY A 79 16.11 -6.60 -0.30
N ALA A 80 14.83 -6.95 -0.11
CA ALA A 80 14.40 -8.31 0.18
C ALA A 80 14.07 -9.07 -1.11
N SER A 81 13.82 -10.37 -1.00
CA SER A 81 13.37 -11.17 -2.15
C SER A 81 11.92 -10.88 -2.49
N PRO A 82 11.55 -10.77 -3.80
CA PRO A 82 10.15 -10.70 -4.21
C PRO A 82 9.28 -11.85 -3.70
N ALA A 83 9.88 -13.03 -3.48
CA ALA A 83 9.20 -14.19 -2.90
C ALA A 83 8.56 -13.91 -1.53
N ALA A 84 9.04 -12.90 -0.80
CA ALA A 84 8.48 -12.53 0.49
C ALA A 84 7.04 -11.98 0.39
N VAL A 85 6.65 -11.42 -0.74
CA VAL A 85 5.31 -10.84 -0.95
C VAL A 85 4.39 -11.71 -1.81
N GLU A 86 4.91 -12.75 -2.45
CA GLU A 86 4.11 -13.60 -3.35
C GLU A 86 2.90 -14.25 -2.66
N PRO A 87 3.01 -14.81 -1.43
CA PRO A 87 1.84 -15.37 -0.76
C PRO A 87 0.75 -14.33 -0.49
N LEU A 88 1.13 -13.12 -0.12
CA LEU A 88 0.21 -12.04 0.12
C LEU A 88 -0.49 -11.60 -1.17
N LEU A 89 0.27 -11.43 -2.26
CA LEU A 89 -0.29 -11.12 -3.58
C LEU A 89 -1.30 -12.17 -4.04
N ALA A 90 -0.96 -13.44 -3.89
CA ALA A 90 -1.86 -14.53 -4.23
C ALA A 90 -3.16 -14.47 -3.41
N ARG A 91 -3.06 -14.14 -2.14
CA ARG A 91 -4.22 -13.99 -1.25
C ARG A 91 -5.10 -12.82 -1.65
N LEU A 92 -4.51 -11.66 -1.94
CA LEU A 92 -5.24 -10.47 -2.38
C LEU A 92 -5.95 -10.73 -3.71
N GLY A 93 -5.28 -11.32 -4.68
CA GLY A 93 -5.85 -11.64 -5.99
C GLY A 93 -6.97 -12.66 -5.92
N SER A 94 -6.85 -13.65 -5.03
CA SER A 94 -7.87 -14.68 -4.83
C SER A 94 -9.11 -14.13 -4.11
N ALA A 95 -8.91 -13.29 -3.09
CA ALA A 95 -9.99 -12.72 -2.29
C ALA A 95 -10.75 -11.61 -3.03
N CYS A 96 -10.05 -10.82 -3.82
CA CYS A 96 -10.59 -9.63 -4.50
C CYS A 96 -10.14 -9.59 -5.97
N PRO A 97 -10.69 -10.49 -6.82
CA PRO A 97 -10.34 -10.49 -8.24
C PRO A 97 -10.71 -9.13 -8.88
N GLY A 98 -9.81 -8.58 -9.66
CA GLY A 98 -10.02 -7.33 -10.36
C GLY A 98 -9.71 -6.06 -9.56
N THR A 99 -9.45 -6.15 -8.26
CA THR A 99 -8.97 -4.99 -7.49
C THR A 99 -7.51 -4.72 -7.83
N PRO A 100 -7.17 -3.50 -8.33
CA PRO A 100 -5.80 -3.21 -8.74
C PRO A 100 -4.85 -3.17 -7.54
N CYS A 101 -3.64 -3.66 -7.74
CA CYS A 101 -2.58 -3.63 -6.75
C CYS A 101 -1.39 -2.81 -7.26
N LEU A 102 -1.06 -1.74 -6.57
CA LEU A 102 0.15 -0.97 -6.78
C LEU A 102 1.22 -1.47 -5.82
N LEU A 103 2.35 -1.92 -6.36
CA LEU A 103 3.51 -2.30 -5.55
C LEU A 103 4.42 -1.08 -5.37
N VAL A 104 4.65 -0.70 -4.13
CA VAL A 104 5.66 0.29 -3.75
C VAL A 104 6.91 -0.44 -3.29
N ALA A 105 7.96 -0.35 -4.08
CA ALA A 105 9.25 -0.99 -3.78
C ALA A 105 10.13 -0.01 -3.01
N ASN A 106 10.10 -0.10 -1.69
CA ASN A 106 10.84 0.79 -0.79
C ASN A 106 12.35 0.41 -0.77
N ARG A 107 13.21 1.39 -0.56
CA ARG A 107 14.68 1.22 -0.54
C ARG A 107 15.23 0.63 -1.84
N TRP A 108 14.73 1.12 -2.97
CA TRP A 108 15.10 0.61 -4.29
C TRP A 108 16.59 0.80 -4.58
N PRO A 109 17.34 -0.26 -4.90
CA PRO A 109 18.79 -0.16 -5.13
C PRO A 109 19.18 0.31 -6.55
N GLY A 110 18.24 0.65 -7.40
CA GLY A 110 18.48 1.36 -8.66
C GLY A 110 18.52 0.55 -9.96
N SER A 111 18.55 -0.79 -9.97
CA SER A 111 18.86 -1.48 -11.20
C SER A 111 18.13 -2.78 -11.57
N ARG A 112 17.07 -3.18 -10.84
CA ARG A 112 16.39 -4.46 -11.10
C ARG A 112 14.88 -4.31 -11.15
N HIS A 113 14.34 -3.67 -12.18
CA HIS A 113 12.90 -3.50 -12.36
C HIS A 113 12.15 -4.83 -12.55
N ASP A 114 12.74 -5.78 -13.28
CA ASP A 114 12.04 -6.99 -13.73
C ASP A 114 11.67 -7.94 -12.60
N ALA A 115 12.47 -7.99 -11.54
CA ALA A 115 12.24 -8.90 -10.41
C ALA A 115 10.94 -8.59 -9.63
N TRP A 116 10.43 -7.36 -9.70
CA TRP A 116 9.25 -6.90 -8.99
C TRP A 116 8.01 -6.81 -9.87
N GLN A 117 8.11 -7.20 -11.14
CA GLN A 117 6.96 -7.36 -12.04
C GLN A 117 6.28 -8.70 -11.77
N LEU A 118 5.59 -8.78 -10.64
CA LEU A 118 4.96 -10.01 -10.17
C LEU A 118 3.54 -10.18 -10.74
N PRO A 119 3.04 -11.41 -10.91
CA PRO A 119 1.65 -11.65 -11.28
C PRO A 119 0.70 -11.02 -10.24
N GLY A 120 -0.30 -10.30 -10.72
CA GLY A 120 -1.27 -9.61 -9.86
C GLY A 120 -0.90 -8.17 -9.50
N VAL A 121 0.30 -7.72 -9.87
CA VAL A 121 0.72 -6.32 -9.70
C VAL A 121 0.36 -5.53 -10.94
N ALA A 122 -0.45 -4.47 -10.77
CA ALA A 122 -0.86 -3.60 -11.87
C ALA A 122 0.24 -2.61 -12.26
N ALA A 123 1.01 -2.13 -11.29
CA ALA A 123 2.11 -1.20 -11.50
C ALA A 123 3.11 -1.27 -10.35
N VAL A 124 4.36 -0.86 -10.60
CA VAL A 124 5.42 -0.78 -9.59
C VAL A 124 5.92 0.66 -9.50
N GLU A 125 5.97 1.20 -8.28
CA GLU A 125 6.58 2.50 -7.98
C GLU A 125 7.79 2.31 -7.07
N PRO A 126 9.03 2.52 -7.59
CA PRO A 126 10.22 2.44 -6.77
C PRO A 126 10.41 3.70 -5.92
N LEU A 127 10.83 3.51 -4.67
CA LEU A 127 11.27 4.59 -3.79
C LEU A 127 12.77 4.50 -3.57
N SER A 128 13.46 5.62 -3.72
CA SER A 128 14.91 5.67 -3.54
C SER A 128 15.32 5.41 -2.08
N PRO A 129 16.53 4.87 -1.82
CA PRO A 129 17.02 4.64 -0.46
C PRO A 129 17.14 5.93 0.36
N GLY A 130 17.32 7.09 -0.30
CA GLY A 130 17.42 8.40 0.34
C GLY A 130 16.09 9.14 0.49
N ALA A 131 14.96 8.47 0.33
CA ALA A 131 13.64 9.07 0.38
C ALA A 131 13.19 9.51 1.78
N VAL A 132 13.95 9.22 2.82
CA VAL A 132 13.67 9.60 4.20
C VAL A 132 14.15 11.02 4.47
N LEU A 133 13.22 11.93 4.79
CA LEU A 133 13.54 13.34 5.03
C LEU A 133 14.04 13.62 6.45
N ASP A 134 13.66 12.80 7.42
CA ASP A 134 13.95 13.01 8.83
C ASP A 134 14.12 11.66 9.52
N GLU A 135 15.30 11.42 10.11
CA GLU A 135 15.61 10.16 10.80
C GLU A 135 14.69 9.92 12.02
N GLU A 136 14.24 10.98 12.70
CA GLU A 136 13.31 10.85 13.83
C GLU A 136 11.87 10.64 13.38
N ARG A 137 11.51 11.14 12.18
CA ARG A 137 10.16 11.10 11.63
C ARG A 137 10.11 10.43 10.27
N ALA A 138 10.97 9.51 9.97
CA ALA A 138 11.03 8.79 8.69
C ALA A 138 9.87 9.15 7.73
N LEU A 139 10.14 9.99 6.75
CA LEU A 139 9.12 10.42 5.77
C LEU A 139 9.61 10.12 4.36
N VAL A 140 8.68 9.76 3.49
CA VAL A 140 8.94 9.62 2.06
C VAL A 140 8.98 11.02 1.43
N GLN A 141 9.84 11.20 0.44
CA GLN A 141 9.97 12.48 -0.27
C GLN A 141 8.66 12.89 -0.94
N PRO A 142 8.28 14.18 -0.90
CA PRO A 142 7.02 14.66 -1.48
C PRO A 142 6.83 14.27 -2.94
N GLU A 143 7.88 14.33 -3.75
CA GLU A 143 7.81 13.98 -5.18
C GLU A 143 7.47 12.50 -5.40
N GLU A 144 7.99 11.63 -4.55
CA GLU A 144 7.72 10.18 -4.62
C GLU A 144 6.29 9.89 -4.16
N VAL A 145 5.83 10.55 -3.11
CA VAL A 145 4.43 10.47 -2.66
C VAL A 145 3.47 10.91 -3.76
N GLU A 146 3.77 12.01 -4.44
CA GLU A 146 2.96 12.50 -5.56
C GLU A 146 2.86 11.49 -6.70
N ARG A 147 3.96 10.80 -7.03
CA ARG A 147 3.92 9.74 -8.05
C ARG A 147 3.03 8.57 -7.63
N ILE A 148 3.10 8.17 -6.37
CA ILE A 148 2.24 7.10 -5.83
C ILE A 148 0.77 7.50 -5.93
N LEU A 149 0.43 8.71 -5.49
CA LEU A 149 -0.95 9.20 -5.53
C LEU A 149 -1.48 9.29 -6.96
N ALA A 150 -0.66 9.82 -7.88
CA ALA A 150 -1.03 9.89 -9.30
C ALA A 150 -1.26 8.50 -9.90
N ARG A 151 -0.40 7.54 -9.58
CA ARG A 151 -0.54 6.18 -10.09
C ARG A 151 -1.77 5.47 -9.52
N LEU A 152 -2.05 5.64 -8.24
CA LEU A 152 -3.28 5.11 -7.63
C LEU A 152 -4.52 5.68 -8.31
N GLN A 153 -4.54 6.97 -8.56
CA GLN A 153 -5.66 7.62 -9.25
C GLN A 153 -5.87 7.04 -10.64
N GLN A 154 -4.80 6.86 -11.41
CA GLN A 154 -4.87 6.22 -12.74
C GLN A 154 -5.45 4.80 -12.66
N LEU A 155 -5.01 4.00 -11.70
CA LEU A 155 -5.50 2.64 -11.54
C LEU A 155 -6.98 2.59 -11.14
N LEU A 156 -7.42 3.50 -10.28
CA LEU A 156 -8.80 3.60 -9.86
C LEU A 156 -9.73 4.06 -10.99
N GLU A 157 -9.27 4.97 -11.84
CA GLU A 157 -10.02 5.44 -13.01
C GLU A 157 -10.13 4.37 -14.10
N ALA A 158 -9.14 3.49 -14.23
CA ALA A 158 -9.12 2.42 -15.21
C ALA A 158 -9.93 1.17 -14.77
N ALA A 159 -10.27 1.09 -13.49
CA ALA A 159 -10.96 -0.07 -12.93
C ALA A 159 -12.46 -0.08 -13.23
#